data_0cd247802738208bd93edce29993f816
#
_entry.id   0cd247802738208bd93edce29993f816
#
_cell.length_a   1.000
_cell.length_b   1.000
_cell.length_c   1.000
_cell.angle_alpha   90.00
_cell.angle_beta   90.00
_cell.angle_gamma   90.00
#
_symmetry.space_group_name_H-M   'P 1'
#
loop_
_entity.id
_entity.type
_entity.pdbx_description
1 polymer ?
#
loop_
_entity_poly.entity_id
_entity_poly.type
_entity_poly.pdbx_seq_one_letter_code
_entity_poly.pdbx_strand_id
1 'polypeptide(L)'
;MKERLRPTTEPSRGGRGKRLRRLVSAILLLGVLAALVRPVRRATRALARRLDARVECFTEPGSSTYARVFAPVFGRLYRGVAEDVASELASRGRKRQPTILDLGCGPGDLVVEISHRLREARIVGIDVSPSMLLWAGRHTTTDGRIRFIVCDAAEVPFDDASVDLVVSTLSMHHWTEPADVFAEIARVLRPDGVALIYDLGLLSSTTSEIASIAEAAGLEPTDIVRERARGGLISRFFVRFTLEGLA
;
A
#
# COMPACT_ATOMS: atom_id res chain seq x y z
N MET A 1 2.37 14.24 -65.04
CA MET A 1 3.42 14.04 -64.02
C MET A 1 2.73 14.09 -62.67
N LYS A 2 2.38 12.98 -62.06
CA LYS A 2 1.65 12.87 -60.77
C LYS A 2 2.64 12.45 -59.72
N GLU A 3 2.97 13.38 -58.84
CA GLU A 3 3.84 13.16 -57.70
C GLU A 3 3.08 12.39 -56.59
N ARG A 4 3.54 11.22 -56.22
CA ARG A 4 2.94 10.40 -55.14
C ARG A 4 3.58 10.81 -53.83
N LEU A 5 2.81 11.44 -52.98
CA LEU A 5 3.17 11.69 -51.59
C LEU A 5 3.30 10.36 -50.84
N ARG A 6 4.45 10.10 -50.23
CA ARG A 6 4.69 8.96 -49.34
C ARG A 6 4.10 9.25 -47.95
N PRO A 7 3.41 8.30 -47.31
CA PRO A 7 2.94 8.50 -45.95
C PRO A 7 4.12 8.48 -44.97
N THR A 8 4.21 9.46 -44.10
CA THR A 8 5.14 9.53 -42.97
C THR A 8 4.65 8.57 -41.91
N THR A 9 5.44 7.54 -41.65
CA THR A 9 5.18 6.60 -40.54
C THR A 9 5.53 7.24 -39.23
N GLU A 10 4.53 7.55 -38.41
CA GLU A 10 4.73 7.94 -37.01
C GLU A 10 5.37 6.79 -36.22
N PRO A 11 6.36 7.06 -35.34
CA PRO A 11 6.93 6.01 -34.49
C PRO A 11 5.95 5.62 -33.40
N SER A 12 5.59 4.33 -33.37
CA SER A 12 4.63 3.76 -32.40
C SER A 12 5.05 4.03 -30.94
N ARG A 13 4.30 4.86 -30.24
CA ARG A 13 4.46 5.17 -28.80
C ARG A 13 4.28 3.98 -27.86
N GLY A 14 3.82 2.80 -28.36
CA GLY A 14 3.52 1.62 -27.55
C GLY A 14 4.71 0.80 -27.04
N GLY A 15 5.91 0.96 -27.64
CA GLY A 15 7.07 0.13 -27.35
C GLY A 15 7.82 0.47 -26.04
N ARG A 16 7.89 1.74 -25.67
CA ARG A 16 8.66 2.21 -24.53
C ARG A 16 8.02 1.79 -23.20
N GLY A 17 6.71 1.88 -23.06
CA GLY A 17 5.99 1.48 -21.85
C GLY A 17 6.07 -0.01 -21.57
N LYS A 18 6.01 -0.86 -22.62
CA LYS A 18 6.17 -2.31 -22.48
C LYS A 18 7.59 -2.71 -22.06
N ARG A 19 8.60 -2.03 -22.58
CA ARG A 19 10.02 -2.26 -22.20
C ARG A 19 10.29 -1.84 -20.75
N LEU A 20 9.78 -0.70 -20.34
CA LEU A 20 9.93 -0.22 -18.96
C LEU A 20 9.21 -1.13 -17.95
N ARG A 21 7.99 -1.60 -18.25
CA ARG A 21 7.29 -2.59 -17.43
C ARG A 21 8.05 -3.92 -17.30
N ARG A 22 8.64 -4.40 -18.38
CA ARG A 22 9.49 -5.62 -18.36
C ARG A 22 10.76 -5.40 -17.55
N LEU A 23 11.38 -4.23 -17.61
CA LEU A 23 12.56 -3.87 -16.84
C LEU A 23 12.25 -3.81 -15.34
N VAL A 24 11.16 -3.15 -14.96
CA VAL A 24 10.68 -3.09 -13.56
C VAL A 24 10.35 -4.48 -13.04
N SER A 25 9.66 -5.31 -13.83
CA SER A 25 9.37 -6.70 -13.44
C SER A 25 10.63 -7.56 -13.33
N ALA A 26 11.64 -7.34 -14.17
CA ALA A 26 12.92 -8.04 -14.11
C ALA A 26 13.74 -7.61 -12.90
N ILE A 27 13.76 -6.33 -12.54
CA ILE A 27 14.44 -5.81 -11.33
C ILE A 27 13.78 -6.37 -10.07
N LEU A 28 12.45 -6.40 -10.01
CA LEU A 28 11.69 -7.02 -8.92
C LEU A 28 11.96 -8.52 -8.84
N LEU A 29 12.03 -9.22 -9.98
CA LEU A 29 12.32 -10.66 -10.03
C LEU A 29 13.75 -10.98 -9.59
N LEU A 30 14.74 -10.18 -9.99
CA LEU A 30 16.14 -10.30 -9.55
C LEU A 30 16.31 -10.02 -8.06
N GLY A 31 15.59 -9.04 -7.51
CA GLY A 31 15.52 -8.77 -6.07
C GLY A 31 14.97 -9.96 -5.28
N VAL A 32 13.98 -10.63 -5.83
CA VAL A 32 13.37 -11.84 -5.27
C VAL A 32 14.31 -13.05 -5.31
N LEU A 33 15.00 -13.26 -6.43
CA LEU A 33 15.95 -14.37 -6.57
C LEU A 33 17.14 -14.23 -5.61
N ALA A 34 17.63 -12.99 -5.42
CA ALA A 34 18.68 -12.67 -4.48
C ALA A 34 18.27 -12.89 -3.01
N ALA A 35 16.98 -12.80 -2.69
CA ALA A 35 16.47 -12.99 -1.33
C ALA A 35 16.37 -14.47 -0.89
N LEU A 36 16.57 -15.42 -1.78
CA LEU A 36 16.54 -16.86 -1.46
C LEU A 36 17.81 -17.33 -0.70
N VAL A 37 18.86 -16.51 -0.62
CA VAL A 37 20.10 -16.86 0.06
C VAL A 37 20.26 -16.00 1.33
N ARG A 38 20.29 -16.61 2.52
CA ARG A 38 20.35 -15.95 3.83
C ARG A 38 21.37 -14.79 3.99
N PRO A 39 22.63 -14.88 3.53
CA PRO A 39 23.60 -13.78 3.64
C PRO A 39 23.27 -12.62 2.68
N VAL A 40 22.62 -12.89 1.54
CA VAL A 40 22.22 -11.88 0.56
C VAL A 40 21.02 -11.07 1.07
N ARG A 41 20.16 -11.67 1.93
CA ARG A 41 19.02 -10.97 2.53
C ARG A 41 19.39 -9.72 3.34
N ARG A 42 20.49 -9.74 4.10
CA ARG A 42 20.97 -8.57 4.88
C ARG A 42 21.53 -7.49 3.95
N ALA A 43 22.29 -7.88 2.95
CA ALA A 43 22.86 -6.95 1.98
C ALA A 43 21.79 -6.36 1.05
N THR A 44 20.82 -7.17 0.60
CA THR A 44 19.69 -6.68 -0.22
C THR A 44 18.75 -5.78 0.57
N ARG A 45 18.50 -6.02 1.87
CA ARG A 45 17.75 -5.11 2.73
C ARG A 45 18.46 -3.75 2.87
N ALA A 46 19.78 -3.76 3.12
CA ALA A 46 20.56 -2.53 3.21
C ALA A 46 20.63 -1.79 1.86
N LEU A 47 20.72 -2.52 0.76
CA LEU A 47 20.71 -1.94 -0.59
C LEU A 47 19.32 -1.45 -0.97
N ALA A 48 18.26 -2.20 -0.65
CA ALA A 48 16.88 -1.80 -0.88
C ALA A 48 16.55 -0.52 -0.10
N ARG A 49 16.90 -0.43 1.19
CA ARG A 49 16.73 0.80 1.97
C ARG A 49 17.55 1.97 1.41
N ARG A 50 18.76 1.74 0.85
CA ARG A 50 19.57 2.79 0.21
C ARG A 50 19.02 3.19 -1.16
N LEU A 51 18.42 2.28 -1.90
CA LEU A 51 17.74 2.56 -3.17
C LEU A 51 16.40 3.25 -2.92
N ASP A 52 15.65 2.84 -1.91
CA ASP A 52 14.43 3.46 -1.44
C ASP A 52 14.66 4.90 -0.98
N ALA A 53 15.69 5.13 -0.17
CA ALA A 53 16.11 6.47 0.24
C ALA A 53 16.59 7.35 -0.94
N ARG A 54 16.95 6.75 -2.08
CA ARG A 54 17.35 7.49 -3.31
C ARG A 54 16.23 7.64 -4.32
N VAL A 55 15.28 6.72 -4.34
CA VAL A 55 13.98 6.89 -5.03
C VAL A 55 13.06 7.63 -4.06
N GLU A 56 13.48 8.83 -3.67
CA GLU A 56 12.76 9.68 -2.72
C GLU A 56 11.33 9.89 -3.21
N CYS A 57 10.43 8.97 -2.83
CA CYS A 57 8.99 9.12 -2.97
C CYS A 57 8.47 10.38 -2.23
N PHE A 58 9.35 11.00 -1.44
CA PHE A 58 9.07 12.20 -0.65
C PHE A 58 9.27 13.51 -1.41
N THR A 59 9.84 13.49 -2.63
CA THR A 59 10.00 14.68 -3.48
C THR A 59 9.00 14.69 -4.64
N GLU A 60 8.64 15.88 -5.14
CA GLU A 60 7.72 16.05 -6.29
C GLU A 60 8.07 15.16 -7.50
N PRO A 61 9.32 15.11 -8.00
CA PRO A 61 9.68 14.21 -9.11
C PRO A 61 9.54 12.74 -8.78
N GLY A 62 9.85 12.34 -7.54
CA GLY A 62 9.73 10.96 -7.07
C GLY A 62 8.28 10.50 -6.99
N SER A 63 7.41 11.29 -6.38
CA SER A 63 5.98 11.02 -6.23
C SER A 63 5.27 10.86 -7.57
N SER A 64 5.55 11.75 -8.53
CA SER A 64 4.97 11.65 -9.88
C SER A 64 5.47 10.44 -10.66
N THR A 65 6.72 10.05 -10.47
CA THR A 65 7.32 8.85 -11.08
C THR A 65 6.72 7.59 -10.48
N TYR A 66 6.59 7.54 -9.15
CA TYR A 66 5.95 6.45 -8.44
C TYR A 66 4.50 6.25 -8.93
N ALA A 67 3.69 7.28 -8.90
CA ALA A 67 2.29 7.22 -9.30
C ALA A 67 2.10 6.80 -10.78
N ARG A 68 2.96 7.25 -11.68
CA ARG A 68 2.85 6.90 -13.11
C ARG A 68 3.39 5.52 -13.47
N VAL A 69 4.41 5.03 -12.75
CA VAL A 69 5.15 3.80 -13.10
C VAL A 69 4.74 2.63 -12.20
N PHE A 70 4.70 2.84 -10.90
CA PHE A 70 4.50 1.77 -9.92
C PHE A 70 3.02 1.54 -9.60
N ALA A 71 2.21 2.58 -9.41
CA ALA A 71 0.81 2.44 -9.09
C ALA A 71 0.04 1.55 -10.09
N PRO A 72 0.21 1.67 -11.43
CA PRO A 72 -0.42 0.76 -12.37
C PRO A 72 0.03 -0.70 -12.27
N VAL A 73 1.25 -0.96 -11.77
CA VAL A 73 1.77 -2.32 -11.57
C VAL A 73 1.03 -2.99 -10.41
N PHE A 74 0.69 -2.24 -9.38
CA PHE A 74 0.00 -2.73 -8.18
C PHE A 74 -1.53 -2.66 -8.26
N GLY A 75 -2.12 -2.19 -9.35
CA GLY A 75 -3.56 -2.03 -9.47
C GLY A 75 -4.39 -3.31 -9.24
N ARG A 76 -3.84 -4.51 -9.49
CA ARG A 76 -4.49 -5.77 -9.13
C ARG A 76 -4.42 -6.06 -7.63
N LEU A 77 -3.31 -5.69 -6.98
CA LEU A 77 -3.15 -5.80 -5.55
C LEU A 77 -4.18 -4.89 -4.85
N TYR A 78 -4.23 -3.62 -5.21
CA TYR A 78 -5.17 -2.66 -4.61
C TYR A 78 -6.63 -3.10 -4.75
N ARG A 79 -7.01 -3.67 -5.90
CA ARG A 79 -8.36 -4.25 -6.07
C ARG A 79 -8.60 -5.43 -5.13
N GLY A 80 -7.65 -6.33 -4.99
CA GLY A 80 -7.73 -7.47 -4.08
C GLY A 80 -7.83 -7.00 -2.62
N VAL A 81 -6.99 -6.05 -2.20
CA VAL A 81 -7.05 -5.47 -0.86
C VAL A 81 -8.39 -4.79 -0.60
N ALA A 82 -8.91 -4.03 -1.56
CA ALA A 82 -10.23 -3.40 -1.42
C ALA A 82 -11.38 -4.43 -1.34
N GLU A 83 -11.23 -5.61 -1.98
CA GLU A 83 -12.17 -6.74 -1.80
C GLU A 83 -12.07 -7.32 -0.39
N ASP A 84 -10.86 -7.50 0.13
CA ASP A 84 -10.64 -8.01 1.48
C ASP A 84 -11.19 -7.02 2.53
N VAL A 85 -10.95 -5.72 2.39
CA VAL A 85 -11.53 -4.67 3.24
C VAL A 85 -13.06 -4.74 3.25
N ALA A 86 -13.70 -4.88 2.09
CA ALA A 86 -15.15 -4.98 2.00
C ALA A 86 -15.68 -6.28 2.63
N SER A 87 -14.95 -7.38 2.47
CA SER A 87 -15.27 -8.70 3.03
C SER A 87 -15.19 -8.69 4.56
N GLU A 88 -14.12 -8.11 5.12
CA GLU A 88 -13.93 -7.99 6.56
C GLU A 88 -15.03 -7.17 7.22
N LEU A 89 -15.35 -6.01 6.65
CA LEU A 89 -16.44 -5.18 7.16
C LEU A 89 -17.80 -5.87 7.05
N ALA A 90 -18.03 -6.68 6.01
CA ALA A 90 -19.26 -7.42 5.85
C ALA A 90 -19.40 -8.55 6.88
N SER A 91 -18.32 -9.32 7.14
CA SER A 91 -18.30 -10.41 8.13
C SER A 91 -18.55 -9.93 9.55
N ARG A 92 -18.14 -8.68 9.85
CA ARG A 92 -18.29 -8.04 11.18
C ARG A 92 -19.61 -7.29 11.36
N GLY A 93 -20.61 -7.52 10.51
CA GLY A 93 -21.88 -6.81 10.60
C GLY A 93 -21.71 -5.31 10.29
N ARG A 94 -21.17 -4.99 9.10
CA ARG A 94 -20.82 -3.66 8.63
C ARG A 94 -21.74 -2.55 9.15
N LYS A 95 -21.17 -1.55 9.82
CA LYS A 95 -21.85 -0.32 10.19
C LYS A 95 -22.31 0.42 8.94
N ARG A 96 -23.38 1.23 9.05
CA ARG A 96 -23.94 1.96 7.92
C ARG A 96 -22.92 2.88 7.25
N GLN A 97 -22.00 3.47 8.02
CA GLN A 97 -20.93 4.35 7.53
C GLN A 97 -19.62 4.01 8.25
N PRO A 98 -18.90 2.95 7.84
CA PRO A 98 -17.64 2.59 8.47
C PRO A 98 -16.58 3.67 8.20
N THR A 99 -15.73 3.90 9.20
CA THR A 99 -14.54 4.74 9.08
C THR A 99 -13.33 3.86 8.77
N ILE A 100 -12.69 4.11 7.64
CA ILE A 100 -11.51 3.37 7.16
C ILE A 100 -10.32 4.31 7.12
N LEU A 101 -9.20 3.88 7.68
CA LEU A 101 -7.94 4.61 7.69
C LEU A 101 -6.90 3.84 6.85
N ASP A 102 -6.34 4.49 5.82
CA ASP A 102 -5.25 3.96 4.98
C ASP A 102 -3.93 4.60 5.38
N LEU A 103 -3.04 3.81 6.03
CA LEU A 103 -1.74 4.24 6.52
C LEU A 103 -0.66 4.14 5.44
N GLY A 104 -0.05 5.28 5.09
CA GLY A 104 0.89 5.37 3.97
C GLY A 104 0.18 5.20 2.63
N CYS A 105 -0.91 5.95 2.43
CA CYS A 105 -1.80 5.80 1.28
C CYS A 105 -1.15 6.19 -0.06
N GLY A 106 0.02 6.83 -0.04
CA GLY A 106 0.72 7.27 -1.24
C GLY A 106 -0.15 8.13 -2.17
N PRO A 107 -0.20 7.80 -3.47
CA PRO A 107 -1.00 8.54 -4.45
C PRO A 107 -2.51 8.26 -4.39
N GLY A 108 -3.00 7.49 -3.41
CA GLY A 108 -4.41 7.27 -3.13
C GLY A 108 -5.09 6.17 -3.94
N ASP A 109 -4.35 5.33 -4.67
CA ASP A 109 -4.95 4.29 -5.53
C ASP A 109 -5.82 3.30 -4.74
N LEU A 110 -5.38 2.87 -3.55
CA LEU A 110 -6.17 1.98 -2.70
C LEU A 110 -7.42 2.69 -2.17
N VAL A 111 -7.30 3.95 -1.74
CA VAL A 111 -8.45 4.77 -1.30
C VAL A 111 -9.53 4.82 -2.39
N VAL A 112 -9.14 5.03 -3.65
CA VAL A 112 -10.06 5.02 -4.81
C VAL A 112 -10.73 3.66 -4.96
N GLU A 113 -9.97 2.57 -4.93
CA GLU A 113 -10.52 1.22 -5.08
C GLU A 113 -11.50 0.85 -3.95
N ILE A 114 -11.21 1.25 -2.70
CA ILE A 114 -12.12 1.07 -1.56
C ILE A 114 -13.38 1.92 -1.74
N SER A 115 -13.25 3.18 -2.16
CA SER A 115 -14.37 4.10 -2.32
C SER A 115 -15.40 3.64 -3.35
N HIS A 116 -14.95 2.95 -4.39
CA HIS A 116 -15.84 2.38 -5.41
C HIS A 116 -16.67 1.21 -4.88
N ARG A 117 -16.12 0.43 -3.92
CA ARG A 117 -16.81 -0.74 -3.35
C ARG A 117 -17.68 -0.39 -2.15
N LEU A 118 -17.25 0.58 -1.35
CA LEU A 118 -17.88 0.97 -0.10
C LEU A 118 -18.34 2.43 -0.18
N ARG A 119 -19.40 2.67 -0.92
CA ARG A 119 -19.93 4.01 -1.24
C ARG A 119 -20.39 4.80 -0.01
N GLU A 120 -20.68 4.13 1.10
CA GLU A 120 -21.11 4.75 2.36
C GLU A 120 -19.94 4.98 3.34
N ALA A 121 -18.75 4.42 3.07
CA ALA A 121 -17.61 4.51 3.97
C ALA A 121 -17.02 5.92 4.01
N ARG A 122 -16.54 6.33 5.19
CA ARG A 122 -15.61 7.45 5.34
C ARG A 122 -14.19 6.90 5.23
N ILE A 123 -13.41 7.44 4.31
CA ILE A 123 -12.06 6.95 4.05
C ILE A 123 -11.09 8.10 4.26
N VAL A 124 -10.11 7.87 5.11
CA VAL A 124 -9.02 8.83 5.34
C VAL A 124 -7.71 8.16 4.97
N GLY A 125 -7.03 8.73 3.98
CA GLY A 125 -5.68 8.34 3.62
C GLY A 125 -4.68 9.27 4.31
N ILE A 126 -3.65 8.70 4.93
CA ILE A 126 -2.55 9.47 5.48
C ILE A 126 -1.22 9.09 4.84
N ASP A 127 -0.35 10.04 4.70
CA ASP A 127 1.02 9.85 4.20
C ASP A 127 1.92 10.94 4.75
N VAL A 128 3.19 10.65 5.00
CA VAL A 128 4.17 11.65 5.44
C VAL A 128 4.59 12.58 4.30
N SER A 129 4.35 12.19 3.04
CA SER A 129 4.73 12.94 1.85
C SER A 129 3.61 13.89 1.38
N PRO A 130 3.76 15.21 1.54
CA PRO A 130 2.79 16.17 1.00
C PRO A 130 2.62 16.06 -0.51
N SER A 131 3.67 15.70 -1.25
CA SER A 131 3.63 15.55 -2.70
C SER A 131 2.81 14.34 -3.15
N MET A 132 2.82 13.24 -2.40
CA MET A 132 1.92 12.10 -2.63
C MET A 132 0.47 12.51 -2.46
N LEU A 133 0.15 13.22 -1.38
CA LEU A 133 -1.22 13.65 -1.10
C LEU A 133 -1.72 14.74 -2.06
N LEU A 134 -0.84 15.60 -2.55
CA LEU A 134 -1.17 16.53 -3.66
C LEU A 134 -1.56 15.75 -4.92
N TRP A 135 -0.85 14.66 -5.22
CA TRP A 135 -1.21 13.79 -6.33
C TRP A 135 -2.55 13.09 -6.07
N ALA A 136 -2.74 12.48 -4.90
CA ALA A 136 -3.97 11.83 -4.51
C ALA A 136 -5.19 12.77 -4.64
N GLY A 137 -5.11 13.99 -4.12
CA GLY A 137 -6.18 14.98 -4.18
C GLY A 137 -6.53 15.44 -5.59
N ARG A 138 -5.57 15.41 -6.53
CA ARG A 138 -5.82 15.76 -7.95
C ARG A 138 -6.48 14.64 -8.74
N HIS A 139 -6.34 13.39 -8.31
CA HIS A 139 -6.78 12.21 -9.06
C HIS A 139 -7.92 11.45 -8.38
N THR A 140 -8.34 11.90 -7.20
CA THR A 140 -9.45 11.32 -6.45
C THR A 140 -10.60 12.32 -6.39
N THR A 141 -11.80 11.88 -6.77
CA THR A 141 -13.00 12.68 -6.57
C THR A 141 -13.36 12.68 -5.09
N THR A 142 -13.14 13.81 -4.42
CA THR A 142 -13.52 13.96 -3.01
C THR A 142 -14.96 14.46 -2.92
N ASP A 143 -15.85 13.60 -2.45
CA ASP A 143 -17.27 13.92 -2.22
C ASP A 143 -17.57 14.20 -0.74
N GLY A 144 -16.55 14.63 0.02
CA GLY A 144 -16.62 14.85 1.46
C GLY A 144 -16.41 13.60 2.32
N ARG A 145 -16.49 12.40 1.74
CA ARG A 145 -16.24 11.12 2.42
C ARG A 145 -14.76 10.71 2.41
N ILE A 146 -14.01 11.22 1.43
CA ILE A 146 -12.59 10.93 1.26
C ILE A 146 -11.79 12.14 1.70
N ARG A 147 -10.82 11.92 2.57
CA ARG A 147 -9.90 12.96 3.06
C ARG A 147 -8.46 12.45 3.00
N PHE A 148 -7.53 13.37 2.76
CA PHE A 148 -6.10 13.09 2.83
C PHE A 148 -5.45 14.00 3.86
N ILE A 149 -4.61 13.44 4.73
CA ILE A 149 -3.96 14.16 5.84
C ILE A 149 -2.47 13.85 5.82
N VAL A 150 -1.64 14.90 5.82
CA VAL A 150 -0.19 14.75 5.99
C VAL A 150 0.09 14.52 7.46
N CYS A 151 0.50 13.30 7.83
CA CYS A 151 0.96 12.98 9.17
C CYS A 151 1.79 11.70 9.19
N ASP A 152 2.48 11.47 10.31
CA ASP A 152 3.16 10.21 10.59
C ASP A 152 2.13 9.16 11.02
N ALA A 153 2.35 7.91 10.61
CA ALA A 153 1.51 6.78 11.02
C ALA A 153 1.63 6.46 12.52
N ALA A 154 2.68 6.93 13.19
CA ALA A 154 2.87 6.81 14.64
C ALA A 154 2.09 7.87 15.44
N GLU A 155 1.46 8.87 14.79
CA GLU A 155 0.73 9.95 15.46
C GLU A 155 -0.44 10.41 14.58
N VAL A 156 -1.50 9.58 14.49
CA VAL A 156 -2.64 9.88 13.62
C VAL A 156 -3.69 10.76 14.35
N PRO A 157 -4.30 11.75 13.68
CA PRO A 157 -5.23 12.69 14.28
C PRO A 157 -6.65 12.09 14.41
N PHE A 158 -6.75 10.98 15.13
CA PHE A 158 -8.00 10.28 15.40
C PHE A 158 -8.18 10.07 16.89
N ASP A 159 -9.43 10.13 17.35
CA ASP A 159 -9.80 9.76 18.71
C ASP A 159 -9.61 8.26 18.94
N ASP A 160 -9.43 7.86 20.20
CA ASP A 160 -9.38 6.46 20.59
C ASP A 160 -10.66 5.73 20.19
N ALA A 161 -10.53 4.49 19.77
CA ALA A 161 -11.65 3.63 19.39
C ALA A 161 -12.63 4.28 18.38
N SER A 162 -12.12 4.99 17.38
CA SER A 162 -12.94 5.75 16.41
C SER A 162 -12.94 5.16 15.00
N VAL A 163 -12.00 4.26 14.69
CA VAL A 163 -11.79 3.66 13.37
C VAL A 163 -12.32 2.23 13.32
N ASP A 164 -13.10 1.89 12.31
CA ASP A 164 -13.65 0.55 12.13
C ASP A 164 -12.66 -0.42 11.45
N LEU A 165 -11.82 0.11 10.54
CA LEU A 165 -10.80 -0.66 9.85
C LEU A 165 -9.58 0.20 9.52
N VAL A 166 -8.41 -0.30 9.85
CA VAL A 166 -7.14 0.24 9.39
C VAL A 166 -6.60 -0.64 8.27
N VAL A 167 -6.12 -0.03 7.19
CA VAL A 167 -5.41 -0.74 6.13
C VAL A 167 -4.08 -0.07 5.87
N SER A 168 -3.06 -0.85 5.52
CA SER A 168 -1.79 -0.35 5.03
C SER A 168 -1.26 -1.26 3.93
N THR A 169 -0.76 -0.68 2.85
CA THR A 169 -0.26 -1.44 1.71
C THR A 169 1.06 -0.88 1.24
N LEU A 170 2.12 -1.70 1.27
CA LEU A 170 3.47 -1.32 0.82
C LEU A 170 4.07 -0.12 1.60
N SER A 171 3.73 0.02 2.86
CA SER A 171 4.15 1.15 3.70
C SER A 171 4.95 0.71 4.93
N MET A 172 4.62 -0.45 5.54
CA MET A 172 5.22 -0.89 6.80
C MET A 172 6.76 -0.97 6.77
N HIS A 173 7.36 -1.32 5.64
CA HIS A 173 8.82 -1.40 5.51
C HIS A 173 9.52 -0.02 5.55
N HIS A 174 8.76 1.07 5.49
CA HIS A 174 9.24 2.45 5.66
C HIS A 174 9.07 2.96 7.11
N TRP A 175 8.30 2.27 7.96
CA TRP A 175 8.09 2.71 9.33
C TRP A 175 9.40 2.70 10.10
N THR A 176 9.76 3.83 10.69
CA THR A 176 11.00 3.97 11.46
C THR A 176 10.91 3.19 12.75
N GLU A 177 9.80 3.36 13.48
CA GLU A 177 9.48 2.67 14.73
C GLU A 177 8.15 1.93 14.60
N PRO A 178 8.14 0.68 14.09
CA PRO A 178 6.92 -0.09 13.88
C PRO A 178 6.10 -0.29 15.16
N ALA A 179 6.75 -0.35 16.33
CA ALA A 179 6.06 -0.50 17.61
C ALA A 179 5.13 0.68 17.90
N ASP A 180 5.56 1.90 17.61
CA ASP A 180 4.76 3.09 17.83
C ASP A 180 3.56 3.14 16.87
N VAL A 181 3.76 2.72 15.61
CA VAL A 181 2.67 2.62 14.63
C VAL A 181 1.65 1.57 15.03
N PHE A 182 2.07 0.40 15.52
CA PHE A 182 1.14 -0.61 16.00
C PHE A 182 0.40 -0.17 17.27
N ALA A 183 1.06 0.54 18.18
CA ALA A 183 0.39 1.13 19.34
C ALA A 183 -0.69 2.15 18.93
N GLU A 184 -0.40 2.96 17.91
CA GLU A 184 -1.34 3.93 17.38
C GLU A 184 -2.51 3.26 16.64
N ILE A 185 -2.25 2.18 15.90
CA ILE A 185 -3.29 1.33 15.30
C ILE A 185 -4.21 0.79 16.40
N ALA A 186 -3.63 0.23 17.47
CA ALA A 186 -4.40 -0.31 18.59
C ALA A 186 -5.26 0.77 19.27
N ARG A 187 -4.71 1.96 19.46
CA ARG A 187 -5.41 3.09 20.08
C ARG A 187 -6.64 3.52 19.28
N VAL A 188 -6.50 3.68 17.96
CA VAL A 188 -7.58 4.21 17.13
C VAL A 188 -8.61 3.18 16.72
N LEU A 189 -8.27 1.90 16.70
CA LEU A 189 -9.20 0.82 16.38
C LEU A 189 -10.29 0.70 17.44
N ARG A 190 -11.50 0.51 17.01
CA ARG A 190 -12.61 0.09 17.87
C ARG A 190 -12.38 -1.33 18.41
N PRO A 191 -13.00 -1.70 19.52
CA PRO A 191 -12.86 -3.07 20.06
C PRO A 191 -13.26 -4.18 19.08
N ASP A 192 -14.16 -3.88 18.12
CA ASP A 192 -14.58 -4.78 17.04
C ASP A 192 -13.90 -4.45 15.70
N GLY A 193 -12.90 -3.58 15.72
CA GLY A 193 -12.14 -3.14 14.55
C GLY A 193 -11.06 -4.10 14.13
N VAL A 194 -10.56 -3.95 12.91
CA VAL A 194 -9.52 -4.80 12.35
C VAL A 194 -8.48 -3.98 11.58
N ALA A 195 -7.22 -4.38 11.66
CA ALA A 195 -6.16 -3.87 10.82
C ALA A 195 -5.72 -4.93 9.79
N LEU A 196 -5.61 -4.51 8.53
CA LEU A 196 -5.13 -5.32 7.41
C LEU A 196 -3.83 -4.72 6.90
N ILE A 197 -2.70 -5.35 7.18
CA ILE A 197 -1.38 -4.85 6.77
C ILE A 197 -0.81 -5.75 5.67
N TYR A 198 -0.58 -5.18 4.49
CA TYR A 198 -0.01 -5.86 3.33
C TYR A 198 1.38 -5.31 3.04
N ASP A 199 2.40 -6.15 3.12
CA ASP A 199 3.74 -5.70 2.78
C ASP A 199 4.55 -6.78 2.07
N LEU A 200 5.66 -6.36 1.47
CA LEU A 200 6.62 -7.27 0.85
C LEU A 200 7.35 -8.06 1.92
N GLY A 201 7.09 -9.34 2.01
CA GLY A 201 7.71 -10.25 2.98
C GLY A 201 9.25 -10.36 2.90
N LEU A 202 9.85 -9.70 1.90
CA LEU A 202 11.30 -9.60 1.71
C LEU A 202 11.89 -8.33 2.33
N LEU A 203 11.12 -7.27 2.43
CA LEU A 203 11.56 -5.95 2.89
C LEU A 203 11.24 -5.75 4.37
N SER A 204 10.18 -6.37 4.87
CA SER A 204 9.78 -6.30 6.27
C SER A 204 10.63 -7.24 7.16
N SER A 205 10.54 -7.04 8.44
CA SER A 205 10.97 -7.98 9.50
C SER A 205 10.35 -9.35 9.31
N THR A 206 10.81 -10.36 10.03
CA THR A 206 10.18 -11.69 9.94
C THR A 206 8.72 -11.62 10.41
N THR A 207 7.86 -12.48 9.88
CA THR A 207 6.45 -12.52 10.27
C THR A 207 6.27 -12.69 11.78
N SER A 208 7.12 -13.48 12.44
CA SER A 208 7.10 -13.66 13.90
C SER A 208 7.50 -12.41 14.67
N GLU A 209 8.46 -11.64 14.16
CA GLU A 209 8.89 -10.39 14.78
C GLU A 209 7.77 -9.33 14.70
N ILE A 210 7.11 -9.19 13.54
CA ILE A 210 5.97 -8.29 13.38
C ILE A 210 4.79 -8.71 14.27
N ALA A 211 4.47 -10.00 14.33
CA ALA A 211 3.43 -10.51 15.22
C ALA A 211 3.72 -10.16 16.69
N SER A 212 4.95 -10.40 17.15
CA SER A 212 5.33 -10.07 18.53
C SER A 212 5.26 -8.56 18.84
N ILE A 213 5.59 -7.70 17.88
CA ILE A 213 5.47 -6.25 18.05
C ILE A 213 3.99 -5.85 18.12
N ALA A 214 3.13 -6.42 17.27
CA ALA A 214 1.70 -6.16 17.28
C ALA A 214 1.04 -6.63 18.59
N GLU A 215 1.38 -7.84 19.07
CA GLU A 215 0.92 -8.38 20.35
C GLU A 215 1.33 -7.47 21.53
N ALA A 216 2.58 -6.99 21.53
CA ALA A 216 3.07 -6.07 22.56
C ALA A 216 2.33 -4.71 22.55
N ALA A 217 1.78 -4.33 21.41
CA ALA A 217 0.96 -3.12 21.24
C ALA A 217 -0.53 -3.33 21.57
N GLY A 218 -0.95 -4.55 21.97
CA GLY A 218 -2.34 -4.85 22.26
C GLY A 218 -3.19 -5.22 21.04
N LEU A 219 -2.55 -5.74 20.00
CA LEU A 219 -3.24 -6.27 18.81
C LEU A 219 -3.06 -7.78 18.75
N GLU A 220 -4.13 -8.52 18.51
CA GLU A 220 -4.09 -9.97 18.32
C GLU A 220 -3.91 -10.31 16.83
N PRO A 221 -2.81 -10.97 16.43
CA PRO A 221 -2.66 -11.49 15.07
C PRO A 221 -3.57 -12.70 14.85
N THR A 222 -4.71 -12.50 14.20
CA THR A 222 -5.70 -13.57 13.97
C THR A 222 -5.41 -14.36 12.69
N ASP A 223 -4.76 -13.73 11.70
CA ASP A 223 -4.39 -14.39 10.45
C ASP A 223 -3.10 -13.80 9.85
N ILE A 224 -2.17 -14.68 9.47
CA ILE A 224 -0.94 -14.30 8.79
C ILE A 224 -0.82 -15.12 7.51
N VAL A 225 -1.22 -14.55 6.39
CA VAL A 225 -1.27 -15.26 5.11
C VAL A 225 -0.21 -14.73 4.14
N ARG A 226 0.49 -15.66 3.52
CA ARG A 226 1.25 -15.33 2.31
C ARG A 226 0.28 -15.32 1.13
N GLU A 227 0.01 -14.14 0.63
CA GLU A 227 -0.90 -13.94 -0.49
C GLU A 227 -0.44 -14.72 -1.73
N ARG A 228 -1.25 -15.70 -2.15
CA ARG A 228 -0.94 -16.56 -3.30
C ARG A 228 -1.70 -16.23 -4.57
N ALA A 229 -2.86 -15.56 -4.52
CA ALA A 229 -3.82 -15.83 -5.57
C ALA A 229 -4.38 -14.66 -6.36
N ARG A 230 -4.64 -13.51 -5.79
CA ARG A 230 -5.50 -12.52 -6.47
C ARG A 230 -4.76 -11.48 -7.32
N GLY A 231 -3.45 -11.35 -7.17
CA GLY A 231 -2.64 -10.29 -7.80
C GLY A 231 -1.69 -10.73 -8.93
N GLY A 232 -1.68 -12.01 -9.35
CA GLY A 232 -0.72 -12.53 -10.34
C GLY A 232 0.64 -12.90 -9.73
N LEU A 233 1.74 -12.88 -10.53
CA LEU A 233 3.06 -13.34 -10.09
C LEU A 233 3.64 -12.51 -8.93
N ILE A 234 3.29 -11.24 -8.84
CA ILE A 234 3.79 -10.28 -7.82
C ILE A 234 3.17 -10.55 -6.45
N SER A 235 1.91 -11.01 -6.38
CA SER A 235 1.21 -11.26 -5.11
C SER A 235 1.85 -12.35 -4.25
N ARG A 236 2.65 -13.25 -4.83
CA ARG A 236 3.37 -14.30 -4.09
C ARG A 236 4.41 -13.77 -3.11
N PHE A 237 4.76 -12.48 -3.20
CA PHE A 237 5.76 -11.84 -2.37
C PHE A 237 5.17 -11.02 -1.24
N PHE A 238 3.83 -10.90 -1.20
CA PHE A 238 3.13 -10.18 -0.15
C PHE A 238 2.80 -11.08 1.03
N VAL A 239 2.88 -10.49 2.20
CA VAL A 239 2.36 -11.04 3.45
C VAL A 239 1.24 -10.12 3.90
N ARG A 240 0.08 -10.70 4.24
CA ARG A 240 -1.01 -10.04 4.91
C ARG A 240 -0.99 -10.40 6.39
N PHE A 241 -1.09 -9.40 7.23
CA PHE A 241 -1.37 -9.53 8.66
C PHE A 241 -2.79 -9.04 8.90
N THR A 242 -3.61 -9.87 9.52
CA THR A 242 -4.92 -9.49 10.06
C THR A 242 -4.78 -9.38 11.57
N LEU A 243 -5.04 -8.19 12.11
CA LEU A 243 -4.83 -7.86 13.51
C LEU A 243 -6.14 -7.34 14.09
N GLU A 244 -6.53 -7.82 15.26
CA GLU A 244 -7.72 -7.38 15.97
C GLU A 244 -7.32 -6.65 17.26
N GLY A 245 -8.08 -5.62 17.65
CA GLY A 245 -7.90 -4.97 18.94
C GLY A 245 -8.25 -5.96 20.06
N LEU A 246 -7.42 -6.03 21.09
CA LEU A 246 -7.78 -6.74 22.32
C LEU A 246 -8.88 -5.97 23.02
N ALA A 247 -9.99 -6.68 23.39
CA ALA A 247 -11.14 -6.09 24.05
C ALA A 247 -10.84 -5.66 25.50
#